data_e360a3169b8a50640d7a6f7508646750
#
_entry.id   e360a3169b8a50640d7a6f7508646750
#
_cell.length_a   1.000
_cell.length_b   1.000
_cell.length_c   1.000
_cell.angle_alpha   90.00
_cell.angle_beta   90.00
_cell.angle_gamma   90.00
#
_symmetry.space_group_name_H-M   'P 1'
#
loop_
_entity.id
_entity.type
_entity.pdbx_description
1 polymer ?
#
loop_
_entity_poly.entity_id
_entity_poly.type
_entity_poly.pdbx_seq_one_letter_code
_entity_poly.pdbx_strand_id
1 'polypeptide(L)'
;MQDIRNIAIIAHVDHGKTTLVDKMLLAGKLFRDDKAAEVDTYLDNNDLERERGITILSKNVSIRYKDVKINIIDTPGHADFGGEVERVLNLADGCLLLVDAFEGPMPQTRFVLQKAIEMGLKPIVVINKVDKPNCRPEEVQDMVFDLMFSLNASEEQLDFETIYGSAKQGWMSKDYKQPTEDITTLLDTILEQIPAPTQIEGPAQMLITSLDYSSYVGRIAVGRVHRGTFREGQEVALCKRDGSIAKMRIKEVNIFEGLGRTKVDSVSSGDICALVGIEGFEIGETLTDVATPEALETIAVDEPTMSMLFTINNSPFYGREGKFVTSRHIHDRLMKELDKNLALRIEPAETADSWIVYGRGVLHLSVLIETMRREGYELQVGQPQVIIREIDGVPHEPVELLTVNLPEESASKIIDVVTRRKGEMTMMETKGDRTFLEFHIPSRGIIGLNNYVLTASAGEAVLAHRFLEYQPWKGDVERRSNGSIIALETGTAYAYALNNLQSRGRFFIAPQEEVYAGQVVGEHTKEGDLAVNVCKSKKLTNMRASGSDDKVSLAPPVVFSLEDALEYIRPDEYVEVTPVSMRMRKIILDETERKRQNRQ
;
A
#
# COMPACT_ATOMS: atom_id res chain seq x y z
N MET A 1 -15.00 24.98 26.30
CA MET A 1 -14.09 24.48 25.27
C MET A 1 -14.20 22.99 25.27
N GLN A 2 -14.23 22.34 24.11
CA GLN A 2 -14.29 20.89 24.00
C GLN A 2 -12.90 20.34 24.28
N ASP A 3 -12.79 19.37 25.20
CA ASP A 3 -11.52 18.64 25.44
C ASP A 3 -11.31 17.64 24.29
N ILE A 4 -10.09 17.57 23.74
CA ILE A 4 -9.78 16.80 22.54
C ILE A 4 -8.55 15.94 22.81
N ARG A 5 -8.49 14.74 22.21
CA ARG A 5 -7.28 13.92 22.06
C ARG A 5 -7.14 13.50 20.60
N ASN A 6 -5.97 13.68 20.03
CA ASN A 6 -5.66 13.27 18.67
C ASN A 6 -4.68 12.09 18.74
N ILE A 7 -5.10 10.90 18.30
CA ILE A 7 -4.30 9.69 18.36
C ILE A 7 -4.14 9.06 17.00
N ALA A 8 -2.92 8.63 16.67
CA ALA A 8 -2.64 7.80 15.50
C ALA A 8 -2.56 6.33 15.91
N ILE A 9 -3.08 5.42 15.09
CA ILE A 9 -2.96 3.98 15.36
C ILE A 9 -1.93 3.37 14.43
N ILE A 10 -0.86 2.82 15.01
CA ILE A 10 0.24 2.16 14.34
C ILE A 10 0.12 0.67 14.58
N ALA A 11 0.03 -0.12 13.51
CA ALA A 11 -0.05 -1.58 13.60
C ALA A 11 0.52 -2.25 12.35
N HIS A 12 1.03 -3.46 12.53
CA HIS A 12 1.27 -4.35 11.38
C HIS A 12 -0.04 -4.89 10.82
N VAL A 13 0.02 -5.36 9.57
CA VAL A 13 -1.08 -6.11 8.94
C VAL A 13 -1.49 -7.27 9.84
N ASP A 14 -2.77 -7.53 9.96
CA ASP A 14 -3.35 -8.59 10.79
C ASP A 14 -3.13 -8.48 12.31
N HIS A 15 -2.49 -7.45 12.86
CA HIS A 15 -2.39 -7.24 14.30
C HIS A 15 -3.71 -6.84 14.96
N GLY A 16 -4.76 -6.58 14.16
CA GLY A 16 -6.13 -6.33 14.64
C GLY A 16 -6.49 -4.86 14.77
N LYS A 17 -5.84 -3.97 13.98
CA LYS A 17 -6.09 -2.53 13.96
C LYS A 17 -7.56 -2.20 13.70
N THR A 18 -8.12 -2.66 12.59
CA THR A 18 -9.52 -2.43 12.22
C THR A 18 -10.48 -2.91 13.30
N THR A 19 -10.25 -4.12 13.83
CA THR A 19 -11.08 -4.68 14.90
C THR A 19 -11.03 -3.82 16.17
N LEU A 20 -9.87 -3.28 16.53
CA LEU A 20 -9.74 -2.41 17.71
C LEU A 20 -10.50 -1.10 17.50
N VAL A 21 -10.34 -0.45 16.34
CA VAL A 21 -11.04 0.80 16.03
C VAL A 21 -12.55 0.60 15.99
N ASP A 22 -13.03 -0.49 15.42
CA ASP A 22 -14.46 -0.83 15.43
C ASP A 22 -14.99 -0.96 16.88
N LYS A 23 -14.23 -1.59 17.79
CA LYS A 23 -14.61 -1.65 19.21
C LYS A 23 -14.58 -0.28 19.89
N MET A 24 -13.63 0.59 19.53
CA MET A 24 -13.60 1.97 20.04
C MET A 24 -14.82 2.77 19.55
N LEU A 25 -15.22 2.61 18.29
CA LEU A 25 -16.42 3.24 17.73
C LEU A 25 -17.70 2.77 18.45
N LEU A 26 -17.79 1.48 18.76
CA LEU A 26 -18.91 0.92 19.53
C LEU A 26 -18.95 1.47 20.94
N ALA A 27 -17.81 1.56 21.64
CA ALA A 27 -17.73 2.10 22.98
C ALA A 27 -18.12 3.60 23.05
N GLY A 28 -17.87 4.34 21.95
CA GLY A 28 -18.31 5.74 21.81
C GLY A 28 -19.83 5.93 21.62
N LYS A 29 -20.64 4.87 21.69
CA LYS A 29 -22.13 4.88 21.52
C LYS A 29 -22.61 5.51 20.21
N LEU A 30 -21.83 5.39 19.15
CA LEU A 30 -22.16 5.95 17.85
C LEU A 30 -23.19 5.12 17.06
N PHE A 31 -23.40 3.85 17.46
CA PHE A 31 -24.36 2.96 16.84
C PHE A 31 -25.49 2.62 17.81
N ARG A 32 -26.74 2.58 17.31
CA ARG A 32 -27.86 1.98 18.02
C ARG A 32 -27.68 0.47 18.05
N ASP A 33 -27.95 -0.16 19.16
CA ASP A 33 -27.72 -1.59 19.44
C ASP A 33 -28.20 -2.58 18.34
N ASP A 34 -29.22 -2.20 17.59
CA ASP A 34 -29.81 -3.05 16.54
C ASP A 34 -29.00 -3.19 15.25
N LYS A 35 -28.01 -2.31 15.00
CA LYS A 35 -27.16 -2.36 13.79
C LYS A 35 -25.74 -2.86 14.05
N ALA A 36 -25.34 -2.95 15.30
CA ALA A 36 -23.99 -3.35 15.69
C ALA A 36 -23.66 -4.83 15.41
N ALA A 37 -24.68 -5.66 15.18
CA ALA A 37 -24.52 -7.11 15.00
C ALA A 37 -24.31 -7.57 13.55
N GLU A 38 -24.44 -6.69 12.54
CA GLU A 38 -24.50 -7.10 11.13
C GLU A 38 -23.25 -6.74 10.28
N VAL A 39 -22.28 -5.98 10.81
CA VAL A 39 -21.11 -5.56 10.01
C VAL A 39 -19.81 -5.80 10.79
N ASP A 40 -19.01 -6.74 10.34
CA ASP A 40 -17.74 -7.12 11.00
C ASP A 40 -16.58 -6.12 10.80
N THR A 41 -16.70 -5.13 9.88
CA THR A 41 -15.65 -4.11 9.64
C THR A 41 -16.26 -2.81 9.13
N TYR A 42 -16.35 -1.82 10.01
CA TYR A 42 -16.89 -0.48 9.67
C TYR A 42 -15.87 0.41 8.94
N LEU A 43 -14.58 0.25 9.22
CA LEU A 43 -13.53 1.08 8.64
C LEU A 43 -13.16 0.65 7.22
N ASP A 44 -13.12 -0.65 6.92
CA ASP A 44 -12.66 -1.14 5.63
C ASP A 44 -13.81 -1.13 4.62
N ASN A 45 -14.23 0.07 4.20
CA ASN A 45 -15.25 0.25 3.16
C ASN A 45 -14.72 -0.02 1.73
N ASN A 46 -13.41 -0.21 1.58
CA ASN A 46 -12.79 -0.55 0.31
C ASN A 46 -12.58 -2.06 0.23
N ASP A 47 -13.16 -2.69 -0.79
CA ASP A 47 -13.03 -4.13 -1.00
C ASP A 47 -11.56 -4.57 -1.15
N LEU A 48 -10.71 -3.72 -1.72
CA LEU A 48 -9.27 -3.98 -1.85
C LEU A 48 -8.55 -3.99 -0.50
N GLU A 49 -8.90 -3.10 0.42
CA GLU A 49 -8.34 -3.09 1.78
C GLU A 49 -8.72 -4.38 2.53
N ARG A 50 -10.00 -4.79 2.42
CA ARG A 50 -10.49 -6.04 3.04
C ARG A 50 -9.83 -7.28 2.49
N GLU A 51 -9.70 -7.39 1.17
CA GLU A 51 -9.08 -8.56 0.53
C GLU A 51 -7.59 -8.67 0.81
N ARG A 52 -6.89 -7.55 0.94
CA ARG A 52 -5.45 -7.50 1.16
C ARG A 52 -5.08 -7.42 2.64
N GLY A 53 -6.03 -7.14 3.52
CA GLY A 53 -5.79 -6.92 4.96
C GLY A 53 -4.94 -5.69 5.27
N ILE A 54 -4.80 -4.73 4.34
CA ILE A 54 -3.96 -3.52 4.50
C ILE A 54 -4.80 -2.26 4.43
N THR A 55 -4.44 -1.24 5.21
CA THR A 55 -4.96 0.11 5.05
C THR A 55 -4.22 0.80 3.90
N ILE A 56 -4.96 1.21 2.88
CA ILE A 56 -4.42 1.90 1.69
C ILE A 56 -4.55 3.41 1.88
N LEU A 57 -5.71 3.87 2.35
CA LEU A 57 -6.00 5.28 2.59
C LEU A 57 -6.18 5.55 4.08
N SER A 58 -5.52 6.59 4.57
CA SER A 58 -5.74 7.06 5.94
C SER A 58 -7.18 7.53 6.13
N LYS A 59 -7.77 7.20 7.27
CA LYS A 59 -9.14 7.61 7.64
C LYS A 59 -9.11 8.32 8.97
N ASN A 60 -9.89 9.39 9.04
CA ASN A 60 -10.11 10.12 10.27
C ASN A 60 -11.50 9.78 10.80
N VAL A 61 -11.55 9.27 12.01
CA VAL A 61 -12.79 8.99 12.74
C VAL A 61 -12.74 9.64 14.11
N SER A 62 -13.86 9.86 14.75
CA SER A 62 -13.86 10.37 16.13
C SER A 62 -14.93 9.72 16.97
N ILE A 63 -14.64 9.61 18.25
CA ILE A 63 -15.57 9.14 19.28
C ILE A 63 -15.68 10.17 20.40
N ARG A 64 -16.77 10.09 21.18
CA ARG A 64 -16.94 10.84 22.41
C ARG A 64 -16.91 9.90 23.59
N TYR A 65 -16.00 10.16 24.53
CA TYR A 65 -15.86 9.40 25.73
C TYR A 65 -15.63 10.33 26.93
N LYS A 66 -16.47 10.24 27.98
CA LYS A 66 -16.42 11.12 29.16
C LYS A 66 -16.34 12.62 28.80
N ASP A 67 -17.16 13.08 27.87
CA ASP A 67 -17.19 14.45 27.34
C ASP A 67 -15.94 14.92 26.58
N VAL A 68 -14.94 14.06 26.40
CA VAL A 68 -13.76 14.29 25.57
C VAL A 68 -13.98 13.75 24.15
N LYS A 69 -13.60 14.54 23.16
CA LYS A 69 -13.55 14.10 21.77
C LYS A 69 -12.21 13.43 21.50
N ILE A 70 -12.22 12.16 21.10
CA ILE A 70 -11.02 11.44 20.69
C ILE A 70 -11.05 11.31 19.18
N ASN A 71 -10.17 12.02 18.49
CA ASN A 71 -9.92 11.85 17.05
C ASN A 71 -8.95 10.67 16.88
N ILE A 72 -9.35 9.70 16.08
CA ILE A 72 -8.59 8.49 15.78
C ILE A 72 -8.17 8.58 14.32
N ILE A 73 -6.87 8.54 14.08
CA ILE A 73 -6.27 8.66 12.77
C ILE A 73 -5.72 7.30 12.39
N ASP A 74 -6.33 6.67 11.40
CA ASP A 74 -5.88 5.38 10.88
C ASP A 74 -4.69 5.56 9.96
N THR A 75 -3.54 4.93 10.28
CA THR A 75 -2.31 5.06 9.51
C THR A 75 -2.12 3.89 8.54
N PRO A 76 -1.71 4.14 7.29
CA PRO A 76 -1.26 3.07 6.40
C PRO A 76 -0.06 2.33 7.00
N GLY A 77 -0.04 1.01 6.89
CA GLY A 77 1.05 0.17 7.42
C GLY A 77 2.16 -0.12 6.42
N HIS A 78 1.94 0.08 5.12
CA HIS A 78 2.89 -0.31 4.08
C HIS A 78 3.83 0.84 3.70
N ALA A 79 5.11 0.51 3.42
CA ALA A 79 6.15 1.48 3.13
C ALA A 79 5.91 2.32 1.85
N ASP A 80 5.19 1.78 0.85
CA ASP A 80 4.81 2.52 -0.36
C ASP A 80 3.92 3.74 -0.07
N PHE A 81 3.33 3.78 1.12
CA PHE A 81 2.52 4.89 1.63
C PHE A 81 3.25 5.74 2.68
N GLY A 82 4.58 5.66 2.77
CA GLY A 82 5.39 6.32 3.80
C GLY A 82 5.16 7.81 3.93
N GLY A 83 5.07 8.54 2.83
CA GLY A 83 4.76 9.97 2.86
C GLY A 83 3.33 10.30 3.33
N GLU A 84 2.40 9.33 3.29
CA GLU A 84 1.09 9.49 3.92
C GLU A 84 1.18 9.32 5.42
N VAL A 85 2.00 8.39 5.89
CA VAL A 85 2.24 8.16 7.32
C VAL A 85 2.73 9.43 8.01
N GLU A 86 3.76 10.09 7.46
CA GLU A 86 4.31 11.31 8.05
C GLU A 86 3.28 12.44 8.11
N ARG A 87 2.51 12.63 7.06
CA ARG A 87 1.43 13.63 7.01
C ARG A 87 0.33 13.36 8.03
N VAL A 88 -0.04 12.10 8.20
CA VAL A 88 -1.09 11.67 9.11
C VAL A 88 -0.63 11.79 10.55
N LEU A 89 0.62 11.43 10.85
CA LEU A 89 1.20 11.57 12.18
C LEU A 89 1.26 13.05 12.65
N ASN A 90 1.40 14.00 11.73
CA ASN A 90 1.32 15.44 12.05
C ASN A 90 -0.03 15.91 12.62
N LEU A 91 -1.08 15.11 12.46
CA LEU A 91 -2.40 15.40 13.03
C LEU A 91 -2.50 14.96 14.50
N ALA A 92 -1.62 14.05 14.95
CA ALA A 92 -1.71 13.38 16.26
C ALA A 92 -0.91 14.09 17.36
N ASP A 93 -1.32 13.86 18.61
CA ASP A 93 -0.58 14.26 19.82
C ASP A 93 0.06 13.04 20.51
N GLY A 94 -0.37 11.83 20.15
CA GLY A 94 0.19 10.57 20.59
C GLY A 94 -0.19 9.42 19.68
N CYS A 95 0.33 8.23 19.95
CA CYS A 95 0.06 7.06 19.13
C CYS A 95 -0.25 5.80 19.95
N LEU A 96 -1.11 4.95 19.40
CA LEU A 96 -1.33 3.59 19.86
C LEU A 96 -0.48 2.65 19.02
N LEU A 97 0.49 1.99 19.63
CA LEU A 97 1.27 0.93 18.99
C LEU A 97 0.62 -0.41 19.28
N LEU A 98 -0.07 -0.96 18.28
CA LEU A 98 -0.77 -2.24 18.39
C LEU A 98 0.13 -3.40 17.92
N VAL A 99 0.37 -4.36 18.79
CA VAL A 99 1.27 -5.50 18.55
C VAL A 99 0.55 -6.82 18.89
N ASP A 100 0.71 -7.83 18.04
CA ASP A 100 0.22 -9.18 18.31
C ASP A 100 1.05 -9.83 19.43
N ALA A 101 0.39 -10.40 20.44
CA ALA A 101 1.01 -11.02 21.62
C ALA A 101 1.86 -12.27 21.29
N PHE A 102 1.77 -12.82 20.07
CA PHE A 102 2.57 -13.94 19.61
C PHE A 102 3.69 -13.51 18.66
N GLU A 103 3.38 -12.69 17.66
CA GLU A 103 4.32 -12.28 16.60
C GLU A 103 5.33 -11.22 17.12
N GLY A 104 4.88 -10.31 17.97
CA GLY A 104 5.70 -9.19 18.42
C GLY A 104 5.77 -8.04 17.39
N PRO A 105 6.68 -7.06 17.58
CA PRO A 105 6.84 -5.95 16.66
C PRO A 105 7.47 -6.40 15.34
N MET A 106 6.79 -6.10 14.23
CA MET A 106 7.18 -6.52 12.88
C MET A 106 7.95 -5.41 12.13
N PRO A 107 8.76 -5.75 11.10
CA PRO A 107 9.60 -4.77 10.39
C PRO A 107 8.88 -3.54 9.84
N GLN A 108 7.66 -3.70 9.33
CA GLN A 108 6.86 -2.58 8.81
C GLN A 108 6.48 -1.59 9.92
N THR A 109 6.17 -2.10 11.11
CA THR A 109 5.84 -1.28 12.29
C THR A 109 7.01 -0.40 12.71
N ARG A 110 8.25 -0.88 12.55
CA ARG A 110 9.48 -0.15 12.88
C ARG A 110 9.56 1.22 12.21
N PHE A 111 9.23 1.29 10.91
CA PHE A 111 9.28 2.54 10.16
C PHE A 111 8.28 3.58 10.68
N VAL A 112 7.00 3.18 10.83
CA VAL A 112 5.94 4.09 11.30
C VAL A 112 6.22 4.55 12.72
N LEU A 113 6.68 3.63 13.57
CA LEU A 113 7.07 3.92 14.96
C LEU A 113 8.27 4.87 15.02
N GLN A 114 9.29 4.68 14.16
CA GLN A 114 10.44 5.59 14.10
C GLN A 114 9.99 7.02 13.81
N LYS A 115 9.09 7.20 12.82
CA LYS A 115 8.55 8.52 12.49
C LYS A 115 7.75 9.12 13.65
N ALA A 116 6.94 8.32 14.33
CA ALA A 116 6.20 8.78 15.50
C ALA A 116 7.14 9.23 16.64
N ILE A 117 8.22 8.50 16.89
CA ILE A 117 9.25 8.84 17.88
C ILE A 117 9.98 10.14 17.49
N GLU A 118 10.44 10.26 16.23
CA GLU A 118 11.12 11.46 15.72
C GLU A 118 10.25 12.72 15.85
N MET A 119 8.93 12.58 15.72
CA MET A 119 7.96 13.66 15.87
C MET A 119 7.59 13.94 17.34
N GLY A 120 8.14 13.20 18.29
CA GLY A 120 7.89 13.38 19.73
C GLY A 120 6.51 12.90 20.18
N LEU A 121 5.82 12.04 19.43
CA LEU A 121 4.52 11.50 19.83
C LEU A 121 4.67 10.60 21.05
N LYS A 122 3.75 10.72 22.02
CA LYS A 122 3.71 9.84 23.18
C LYS A 122 3.06 8.51 22.83
N PRO A 123 3.76 7.36 23.00
CA PRO A 123 3.21 6.06 22.66
C PRO A 123 2.42 5.44 23.83
N ILE A 124 1.35 4.72 23.50
CA ILE A 124 0.71 3.71 24.34
C ILE A 124 0.84 2.38 23.63
N VAL A 125 1.36 1.37 24.28
CA VAL A 125 1.53 0.03 23.69
C VAL A 125 0.29 -0.81 23.98
N VAL A 126 -0.29 -1.40 22.95
CA VAL A 126 -1.44 -2.30 23.06
C VAL A 126 -1.04 -3.69 22.57
N ILE A 127 -0.88 -4.63 23.49
CA ILE A 127 -0.55 -6.03 23.20
C ILE A 127 -1.85 -6.79 23.02
N ASN A 128 -2.20 -7.05 21.75
CA ASN A 128 -3.47 -7.64 21.32
C ASN A 128 -3.36 -9.16 21.14
N LYS A 129 -4.51 -9.83 21.10
CA LYS A 129 -4.65 -11.28 20.88
C LYS A 129 -4.05 -12.13 22.00
N VAL A 130 -4.10 -11.65 23.23
CA VAL A 130 -3.67 -12.42 24.42
C VAL A 130 -4.59 -13.60 24.73
N ASP A 131 -5.71 -13.73 24.01
CA ASP A 131 -6.63 -14.87 24.05
C ASP A 131 -6.09 -16.10 23.28
N LYS A 132 -5.01 -15.95 22.50
CA LYS A 132 -4.38 -17.07 21.80
C LYS A 132 -3.55 -17.96 22.75
N PRO A 133 -3.59 -19.30 22.59
CA PRO A 133 -2.93 -20.22 23.52
C PRO A 133 -1.40 -20.11 23.58
N ASN A 134 -0.78 -19.57 22.51
CA ASN A 134 0.69 -19.43 22.41
C ASN A 134 1.15 -17.99 22.59
N CYS A 135 0.33 -17.12 23.19
CA CYS A 135 0.73 -15.74 23.43
C CYS A 135 1.87 -15.64 24.46
N ARG A 136 2.74 -14.65 24.28
CA ARG A 136 3.90 -14.34 25.13
C ARG A 136 3.96 -12.83 25.43
N PRO A 137 2.95 -12.27 26.11
CA PRO A 137 2.80 -10.83 26.21
C PRO A 137 3.95 -10.13 26.94
N GLU A 138 4.57 -10.76 27.95
CA GLU A 138 5.73 -10.20 28.68
C GLU A 138 6.95 -10.09 27.75
N GLU A 139 7.29 -11.16 26.97
CA GLU A 139 8.39 -11.10 26.01
C GLU A 139 8.14 -10.06 24.91
N VAL A 140 6.90 -9.95 24.42
CA VAL A 140 6.53 -8.96 23.40
C VAL A 140 6.67 -7.55 23.93
N GLN A 141 6.36 -7.30 25.19
CA GLN A 141 6.61 -6.01 25.85
C GLN A 141 8.10 -5.67 25.85
N ASP A 142 8.95 -6.62 26.23
CA ASP A 142 10.41 -6.45 26.21
C ASP A 142 10.92 -6.18 24.79
N MET A 143 10.41 -6.91 23.78
CA MET A 143 10.75 -6.68 22.38
C MET A 143 10.36 -5.28 21.89
N VAL A 144 9.21 -4.75 22.33
CA VAL A 144 8.79 -3.38 22.01
C VAL A 144 9.69 -2.35 22.69
N PHE A 145 10.08 -2.57 23.94
CA PHE A 145 11.02 -1.72 24.64
C PHE A 145 12.38 -1.68 23.93
N ASP A 146 12.95 -2.85 23.58
CA ASP A 146 14.20 -2.96 22.83
C ASP A 146 14.10 -2.23 21.48
N LEU A 147 12.97 -2.37 20.78
CA LEU A 147 12.73 -1.68 19.52
C LEU A 147 12.74 -0.16 19.71
N MET A 148 12.00 0.38 20.67
CA MET A 148 11.95 1.82 20.95
C MET A 148 13.33 2.34 21.36
N PHE A 149 14.06 1.60 22.19
CA PHE A 149 15.42 1.94 22.57
C PHE A 149 16.35 2.00 21.36
N SER A 150 16.25 1.03 20.44
CA SER A 150 17.03 1.01 19.19
C SER A 150 16.69 2.15 18.23
N LEU A 151 15.50 2.74 18.36
CA LEU A 151 15.03 3.89 17.60
C LEU A 151 15.36 5.24 18.26
N ASN A 152 16.17 5.25 19.33
CA ASN A 152 16.54 6.43 20.12
C ASN A 152 15.33 7.18 20.70
N ALA A 153 14.31 6.45 21.17
CA ALA A 153 13.19 7.04 21.88
C ALA A 153 13.67 7.78 23.15
N SER A 154 13.02 8.90 23.46
CA SER A 154 13.31 9.67 24.67
C SER A 154 12.91 8.91 25.93
N GLU A 155 13.44 9.33 27.11
CA GLU A 155 13.06 8.73 28.38
C GLU A 155 11.54 8.78 28.63
N GLU A 156 10.88 9.88 28.23
CA GLU A 156 9.42 10.03 28.34
C GLU A 156 8.65 9.08 27.40
N GLN A 157 9.24 8.73 26.26
CA GLN A 157 8.65 7.77 25.32
C GLN A 157 8.93 6.32 25.71
N LEU A 158 10.06 6.06 26.38
CA LEU A 158 10.37 4.74 26.96
C LEU A 158 9.55 4.41 28.20
N ASP A 159 9.03 5.43 28.91
CA ASP A 159 8.08 5.28 30.00
C ASP A 159 6.64 5.19 29.47
N PHE A 160 6.39 4.20 28.62
CA PHE A 160 5.09 3.98 28.01
C PHE A 160 4.20 3.06 28.84
N GLU A 161 2.92 3.36 28.85
CA GLU A 161 1.91 2.46 29.42
C GLU A 161 1.61 1.30 28.45
N THR A 162 1.47 0.10 29.01
CA THR A 162 1.10 -1.10 28.26
C THR A 162 -0.30 -1.58 28.64
N ILE A 163 -1.13 -1.79 27.62
CA ILE A 163 -2.48 -2.35 27.75
C ILE A 163 -2.51 -3.70 27.01
N TYR A 164 -3.11 -4.68 27.64
CA TYR A 164 -3.23 -6.04 27.10
C TYR A 164 -4.69 -6.36 26.83
N GLY A 165 -4.97 -7.16 25.79
CA GLY A 165 -6.33 -7.57 25.58
C GLY A 165 -6.59 -8.38 24.31
N SER A 166 -7.87 -8.55 24.04
CA SER A 166 -8.36 -9.12 22.79
C SER A 166 -9.37 -8.19 22.15
N ALA A 167 -8.96 -7.49 21.10
CA ALA A 167 -9.87 -6.64 20.32
C ALA A 167 -11.05 -7.46 19.78
N LYS A 168 -10.83 -8.72 19.39
CA LYS A 168 -11.87 -9.63 18.91
C LYS A 168 -12.93 -9.90 19.99
N GLN A 169 -12.51 -10.18 21.22
CA GLN A 169 -13.41 -10.42 22.34
C GLN A 169 -13.95 -9.12 22.95
N GLY A 170 -13.31 -7.97 22.66
CA GLY A 170 -13.78 -6.65 23.05
C GLY A 170 -13.41 -6.22 24.46
N TRP A 171 -12.27 -6.68 25.00
CA TRP A 171 -11.79 -6.29 26.33
C TRP A 171 -10.32 -5.85 26.29
N MET A 172 -9.96 -4.92 27.20
CA MET A 172 -8.61 -4.39 27.39
C MET A 172 -8.34 -4.17 28.88
N SER A 173 -7.16 -4.58 29.37
CA SER A 173 -6.76 -4.52 30.77
C SER A 173 -5.29 -4.12 30.95
N LYS A 174 -4.93 -3.56 32.10
CA LYS A 174 -3.51 -3.35 32.50
C LYS A 174 -2.81 -4.65 32.93
N ASP A 175 -3.55 -5.73 33.17
CA ASP A 175 -3.04 -7.06 33.48
C ASP A 175 -3.73 -8.10 32.59
N TYR A 176 -2.96 -8.77 31.71
CA TYR A 176 -3.53 -9.77 30.78
C TYR A 176 -4.10 -11.01 31.48
N LYS A 177 -3.75 -11.23 32.75
CA LYS A 177 -4.28 -12.31 33.60
C LYS A 177 -5.67 -11.97 34.19
N GLN A 178 -6.08 -10.72 34.09
CA GLN A 178 -7.35 -10.21 34.61
C GLN A 178 -8.15 -9.51 33.50
N PRO A 179 -8.84 -10.27 32.65
CA PRO A 179 -9.70 -9.71 31.61
C PRO A 179 -10.79 -8.81 32.21
N THR A 180 -11.04 -7.69 31.55
CA THR A 180 -12.14 -6.76 31.85
C THR A 180 -13.38 -7.11 31.03
N GLU A 181 -14.49 -6.41 31.23
CA GLU A 181 -15.73 -6.64 30.46
C GLU A 181 -15.70 -5.91 29.11
N ASP A 182 -14.91 -4.83 28.99
CA ASP A 182 -14.89 -3.96 27.82
C ASP A 182 -13.51 -3.32 27.59
N ILE A 183 -13.45 -2.34 26.68
CA ILE A 183 -12.23 -1.59 26.34
C ILE A 183 -12.05 -0.29 27.12
N THR A 184 -12.85 -0.04 28.13
CA THR A 184 -12.86 1.21 28.92
C THR A 184 -11.49 1.54 29.47
N THR A 185 -10.74 0.52 29.93
CA THR A 185 -9.36 0.69 30.43
C THR A 185 -8.44 1.35 29.39
N LEU A 186 -8.55 0.97 28.11
CA LEU A 186 -7.77 1.61 27.04
C LEU A 186 -8.18 3.06 26.85
N LEU A 187 -9.49 3.35 26.81
CA LEU A 187 -9.99 4.72 26.64
C LEU A 187 -9.58 5.62 27.81
N ASP A 188 -9.62 5.12 29.03
CA ASP A 188 -9.15 5.85 30.20
C ASP A 188 -7.64 6.13 30.12
N THR A 189 -6.85 5.14 29.74
CA THR A 189 -5.39 5.31 29.53
C THR A 189 -5.09 6.36 28.45
N ILE A 190 -5.87 6.40 27.37
CA ILE A 190 -5.72 7.45 26.33
C ILE A 190 -5.95 8.85 26.95
N LEU A 191 -6.98 9.02 27.76
CA LEU A 191 -7.26 10.31 28.40
C LEU A 191 -6.18 10.72 29.41
N GLU A 192 -5.58 9.76 30.12
CA GLU A 192 -4.54 9.97 31.12
C GLU A 192 -3.18 10.27 30.48
N GLN A 193 -2.79 9.54 29.44
CA GLN A 193 -1.43 9.55 28.91
C GLN A 193 -1.24 10.48 27.72
N ILE A 194 -2.25 10.62 26.84
CA ILE A 194 -2.12 11.48 25.67
C ILE A 194 -2.44 12.93 26.04
N PRO A 195 -1.55 13.89 25.78
CA PRO A 195 -1.81 15.29 26.11
C PRO A 195 -2.95 15.86 25.27
N ALA A 196 -3.68 16.81 25.82
CA ALA A 196 -4.59 17.63 25.04
C ALA A 196 -3.79 18.51 24.07
N PRO A 197 -4.27 18.77 22.86
CA PRO A 197 -3.61 19.66 21.92
C PRO A 197 -3.47 21.07 22.51
N THR A 198 -2.30 21.67 22.32
CA THR A 198 -2.07 23.06 22.75
C THR A 198 -2.99 23.98 21.95
N GLN A 199 -3.83 24.72 22.67
CA GLN A 199 -4.70 25.72 22.05
C GLN A 199 -3.94 27.03 21.91
N ILE A 200 -3.78 27.50 20.67
CA ILE A 200 -3.08 28.73 20.36
C ILE A 200 -4.08 29.75 19.84
N GLU A 201 -4.22 30.87 20.56
CA GLU A 201 -5.04 32.00 20.12
C GLU A 201 -4.32 32.83 19.07
N GLY A 202 -5.07 33.47 18.17
CA GLY A 202 -4.52 34.35 17.15
C GLY A 202 -5.21 34.21 15.79
N PRO A 203 -4.60 34.76 14.71
CA PRO A 203 -5.09 34.59 13.37
C PRO A 203 -5.17 33.12 12.98
N ALA A 204 -6.22 32.73 12.27
CA ALA A 204 -6.45 31.33 11.88
C ALA A 204 -5.30 30.79 11.02
N GLN A 205 -4.85 29.56 11.31
CA GLN A 205 -3.76 28.91 10.60
C GLN A 205 -3.93 27.38 10.63
N MET A 206 -3.82 26.73 9.48
CA MET A 206 -3.96 25.29 9.32
C MET A 206 -3.05 24.78 8.20
N LEU A 207 -2.27 23.75 8.47
CA LEU A 207 -1.55 23.01 7.45
C LEU A 207 -2.46 21.98 6.80
N ILE A 208 -2.51 21.96 5.46
CA ILE A 208 -3.26 20.94 4.71
C ILE A 208 -2.44 19.66 4.70
N THR A 209 -2.87 18.65 5.42
CA THR A 209 -2.16 17.38 5.58
C THR A 209 -2.72 16.26 4.72
N SER A 210 -4.00 16.36 4.37
CA SER A 210 -4.71 15.35 3.59
C SER A 210 -5.73 15.99 2.66
N LEU A 211 -6.08 15.26 1.61
CA LEU A 211 -7.08 15.62 0.65
C LEU A 211 -8.19 14.58 0.69
N ASP A 212 -9.43 15.05 0.75
CA ASP A 212 -10.61 14.24 0.51
C ASP A 212 -11.36 14.76 -0.71
N TYR A 213 -12.22 13.96 -1.29
CA TYR A 213 -12.93 14.31 -2.51
C TYR A 213 -14.40 13.92 -2.43
N SER A 214 -15.25 14.81 -2.85
CA SER A 214 -16.68 14.55 -3.03
C SER A 214 -17.11 14.92 -4.44
N SER A 215 -17.91 14.07 -5.08
CA SER A 215 -18.47 14.35 -6.41
C SER A 215 -19.37 15.61 -6.46
N TYR A 216 -19.83 16.09 -5.28
CA TYR A 216 -20.73 17.26 -5.18
C TYR A 216 -19.97 18.57 -4.92
N VAL A 217 -18.94 18.52 -4.08
CA VAL A 217 -18.23 19.73 -3.62
C VAL A 217 -16.78 19.80 -4.10
N GLY A 218 -16.29 18.77 -4.80
CA GLY A 218 -14.93 18.69 -5.30
C GLY A 218 -13.93 18.33 -4.21
N ARG A 219 -12.73 18.92 -4.29
CA ARG A 219 -11.64 18.72 -3.33
C ARG A 219 -11.98 19.35 -1.98
N ILE A 220 -11.59 18.65 -0.91
CA ILE A 220 -11.81 19.04 0.48
C ILE A 220 -10.47 19.05 1.18
N ALA A 221 -10.07 20.20 1.72
CA ALA A 221 -8.82 20.34 2.46
C ALA A 221 -8.98 19.81 3.89
N VAL A 222 -8.21 18.80 4.26
CA VAL A 222 -8.21 18.23 5.61
C VAL A 222 -6.91 18.59 6.31
N GLY A 223 -7.02 19.02 7.57
CA GLY A 223 -5.89 19.39 8.39
C GLY A 223 -6.28 19.60 9.85
N ARG A 224 -5.26 19.79 10.69
CA ARG A 224 -5.42 20.21 12.07
C ARG A 224 -5.30 21.72 12.17
N VAL A 225 -6.21 22.36 12.86
CA VAL A 225 -6.13 23.80 13.12
C VAL A 225 -4.97 24.05 14.09
N HIS A 226 -3.91 24.67 13.59
CA HIS A 226 -2.73 24.98 14.38
C HIS A 226 -3.00 26.15 15.35
N ARG A 227 -3.62 27.23 14.84
CA ARG A 227 -3.88 28.46 15.59
C ARG A 227 -5.22 29.07 15.19
N GLY A 228 -5.88 29.72 16.16
CA GLY A 228 -7.09 30.51 15.94
C GLY A 228 -8.32 29.66 15.64
N THR A 229 -9.23 30.22 14.83
CA THR A 229 -10.54 29.62 14.54
C THR A 229 -10.92 29.86 13.07
N PHE A 230 -11.33 28.83 12.37
CA PHE A 230 -11.95 28.93 11.04
C PHE A 230 -13.46 28.93 11.16
N ARG A 231 -14.13 29.70 10.29
CA ARG A 231 -15.61 29.84 10.26
C ARG A 231 -16.16 29.67 8.86
N GLU A 232 -17.40 29.23 8.76
CA GLU A 232 -18.12 29.20 7.51
C GLU A 232 -18.22 30.62 6.91
N GLY A 233 -18.02 30.77 5.60
CA GLY A 233 -18.04 32.03 4.89
C GLY A 233 -16.80 32.92 5.05
N GLN A 234 -15.83 32.52 5.87
CA GLN A 234 -14.58 33.27 6.11
C GLN A 234 -13.72 33.33 4.84
N GLU A 235 -13.14 34.53 4.58
CA GLU A 235 -12.06 34.66 3.60
C GLU A 235 -10.74 34.25 4.23
N VAL A 236 -9.97 33.43 3.51
CA VAL A 236 -8.68 32.91 3.92
C VAL A 236 -7.64 33.09 2.83
N ALA A 237 -6.39 33.10 3.19
CA ALA A 237 -5.26 33.10 2.28
C ALA A 237 -4.67 31.67 2.19
N LEU A 238 -4.49 31.17 0.98
CA LEU A 238 -3.74 29.95 0.71
C LEU A 238 -2.30 30.32 0.39
N CYS A 239 -1.38 30.02 1.30
CA CYS A 239 0.07 30.15 1.08
C CYS A 239 0.58 28.93 0.35
N LYS A 240 0.95 29.10 -0.92
CA LYS A 240 1.45 28.02 -1.79
C LYS A 240 2.93 27.75 -1.59
N ARG A 241 3.39 26.59 -2.04
CA ARG A 241 4.80 26.19 -1.96
C ARG A 241 5.76 27.08 -2.73
N ASP A 242 5.29 27.69 -3.83
CA ASP A 242 6.08 28.63 -4.64
C ASP A 242 6.18 30.04 -4.02
N GLY A 243 5.61 30.22 -2.81
CA GLY A 243 5.55 31.49 -2.11
C GLY A 243 4.41 32.42 -2.58
N SER A 244 3.62 32.01 -3.56
CA SER A 244 2.44 32.77 -3.99
C SER A 244 1.31 32.64 -2.97
N ILE A 245 0.44 33.66 -2.91
CA ILE A 245 -0.70 33.69 -2.00
C ILE A 245 -1.97 33.85 -2.81
N ALA A 246 -2.90 32.95 -2.63
CA ALA A 246 -4.21 32.99 -3.26
C ALA A 246 -5.31 33.24 -2.21
N LYS A 247 -6.23 34.16 -2.50
CA LYS A 247 -7.40 34.42 -1.64
C LYS A 247 -8.50 33.42 -1.96
N MET A 248 -9.03 32.79 -0.93
CA MET A 248 -10.08 31.77 -1.01
C MET A 248 -11.21 32.10 -0.04
N ARG A 249 -12.35 31.41 -0.19
CA ARG A 249 -13.47 31.53 0.73
C ARG A 249 -13.93 30.14 1.17
N ILE A 250 -14.02 29.94 2.46
CA ILE A 250 -14.54 28.69 3.04
C ILE A 250 -16.05 28.65 2.80
N LYS A 251 -16.52 27.64 2.08
CA LYS A 251 -17.95 27.40 1.85
C LYS A 251 -18.59 26.66 3.03
N GLU A 252 -17.89 25.64 3.54
CA GLU A 252 -18.34 24.85 4.69
C GLU A 252 -17.17 24.46 5.56
N VAL A 253 -17.44 24.38 6.87
CA VAL A 253 -16.54 23.82 7.87
C VAL A 253 -17.14 22.51 8.38
N ASN A 254 -16.38 21.43 8.30
CA ASN A 254 -16.81 20.12 8.77
C ASN A 254 -15.82 19.59 9.80
N ILE A 255 -16.32 18.91 10.83
CA ILE A 255 -15.53 18.12 11.78
C ILE A 255 -15.83 16.64 11.59
N PHE A 256 -14.90 15.79 12.00
CA PHE A 256 -15.14 14.35 12.01
C PHE A 256 -16.00 13.96 13.22
N GLU A 257 -17.03 13.16 13.00
CA GLU A 257 -17.90 12.62 14.03
C GLU A 257 -18.34 11.20 13.63
N GLY A 258 -17.96 10.20 14.43
CA GLY A 258 -18.08 8.81 14.05
C GLY A 258 -17.26 8.49 12.79
N LEU A 259 -17.88 7.81 11.86
CA LEU A 259 -17.32 7.49 10.54
C LEU A 259 -17.59 8.60 9.49
N GLY A 260 -18.29 9.64 9.86
CA GLY A 260 -18.72 10.68 8.94
C GLY A 260 -18.16 12.06 9.26
N ARG A 261 -18.74 13.03 8.62
CA ARG A 261 -18.44 14.45 8.84
C ARG A 261 -19.73 15.21 9.17
N THR A 262 -19.62 16.08 10.15
CA THR A 262 -20.73 16.94 10.56
C THR A 262 -20.36 18.39 10.29
N LYS A 263 -21.27 19.12 9.60
CA LYS A 263 -21.12 20.56 9.35
C LYS A 263 -21.25 21.32 10.67
N VAL A 264 -20.33 22.27 10.88
CA VAL A 264 -20.31 23.17 12.04
C VAL A 264 -20.08 24.61 11.61
N ASP A 265 -20.45 25.56 12.45
CA ASP A 265 -20.27 26.99 12.16
C ASP A 265 -18.80 27.41 12.26
N SER A 266 -18.04 26.74 13.13
CA SER A 266 -16.63 27.07 13.36
C SER A 266 -15.85 25.89 13.96
N VAL A 267 -14.53 25.91 13.76
CA VAL A 267 -13.56 24.98 14.33
C VAL A 267 -12.38 25.74 14.88
N SER A 268 -11.88 25.35 16.07
CA SER A 268 -10.81 26.06 16.78
C SER A 268 -9.52 25.24 16.81
N SER A 269 -8.42 25.91 17.19
CA SER A 269 -7.09 25.33 17.38
C SER A 269 -7.14 23.98 18.11
N GLY A 270 -6.39 23.01 17.62
CA GLY A 270 -6.25 21.65 18.16
C GLY A 270 -7.18 20.61 17.54
N ASP A 271 -8.30 20.98 16.92
CA ASP A 271 -9.21 20.02 16.28
C ASP A 271 -8.84 19.74 14.83
N ILE A 272 -9.23 18.59 14.34
CA ILE A 272 -9.05 18.15 12.93
C ILE A 272 -10.33 18.50 12.18
N CYS A 273 -10.19 19.19 11.06
CA CYS A 273 -11.34 19.63 10.26
C CYS A 273 -11.15 19.37 8.77
N ALA A 274 -12.26 19.45 8.07
CA ALA A 274 -12.37 19.35 6.62
C ALA A 274 -13.04 20.63 6.07
N LEU A 275 -12.30 21.42 5.30
CA LEU A 275 -12.73 22.71 4.75
C LEU A 275 -13.11 22.56 3.28
N VAL A 276 -14.33 22.97 2.93
CA VAL A 276 -14.88 22.95 1.58
C VAL A 276 -14.81 24.37 0.97
N GLY A 277 -14.54 24.45 -0.32
CA GLY A 277 -14.48 25.72 -1.06
C GLY A 277 -13.08 26.22 -1.34
N ILE A 278 -12.07 25.46 -0.93
CA ILE A 278 -10.68 25.73 -1.26
C ILE A 278 -10.35 25.00 -2.56
N GLU A 279 -9.87 25.74 -3.56
CA GLU A 279 -9.56 25.20 -4.88
C GLU A 279 -8.06 25.34 -5.19
N GLY A 280 -7.50 24.43 -5.99
CA GLY A 280 -6.11 24.50 -6.46
C GLY A 280 -5.06 24.46 -5.36
N PHE A 281 -5.38 23.82 -4.22
CA PHE A 281 -4.42 23.57 -3.14
C PHE A 281 -3.66 22.26 -3.35
N GLU A 282 -2.48 22.20 -2.74
CA GLU A 282 -1.69 20.99 -2.60
C GLU A 282 -1.50 20.63 -1.13
N ILE A 283 -1.19 19.36 -0.86
CA ILE A 283 -0.86 18.92 0.50
C ILE A 283 0.46 19.57 0.92
N GLY A 284 0.54 20.05 2.17
CA GLY A 284 1.68 20.78 2.71
C GLY A 284 1.61 22.31 2.51
N GLU A 285 0.54 22.82 1.86
CA GLU A 285 0.25 24.25 1.81
C GLU A 285 -0.52 24.70 3.05
N THR A 286 -0.44 25.97 3.37
CA THR A 286 -1.04 26.54 4.58
C THR A 286 -2.24 27.41 4.25
N LEU A 287 -3.35 27.15 4.93
CA LEU A 287 -4.48 28.10 5.01
C LEU A 287 -4.30 29.02 6.20
N THR A 288 -4.43 30.32 5.99
CA THR A 288 -4.19 31.34 7.01
C THR A 288 -5.13 32.52 6.88
N ASP A 289 -5.08 33.44 7.84
CA ASP A 289 -5.80 34.68 7.78
C ASP A 289 -5.30 35.60 6.65
N VAL A 290 -6.21 36.31 5.99
CA VAL A 290 -5.88 37.20 4.85
C VAL A 290 -5.04 38.40 5.26
N ALA A 291 -5.23 38.90 6.49
CA ALA A 291 -4.54 40.12 6.96
C ALA A 291 -3.07 39.83 7.35
N THR A 292 -2.79 38.61 7.82
CA THR A 292 -1.47 38.22 8.28
C THR A 292 -1.11 36.84 7.72
N PRO A 293 -0.87 36.73 6.40
CA PRO A 293 -0.53 35.44 5.80
C PRO A 293 0.82 34.94 6.33
N GLU A 294 0.81 33.77 6.94
CA GLU A 294 1.98 33.11 7.52
C GLU A 294 1.95 31.63 7.20
N ALA A 295 2.91 31.15 6.39
CA ALA A 295 3.01 29.74 6.03
C ALA A 295 3.64 28.95 7.19
N LEU A 296 3.12 27.76 7.46
CA LEU A 296 3.76 26.76 8.30
C LEU A 296 4.86 26.05 7.49
N GLU A 297 5.75 25.36 8.19
CA GLU A 297 6.74 24.51 7.56
C GLU A 297 6.06 23.47 6.68
N THR A 298 6.48 23.37 5.44
CA THR A 298 5.85 22.46 4.47
C THR A 298 6.27 21.03 4.76
N ILE A 299 5.31 20.11 4.76
CA ILE A 299 5.60 18.69 4.80
C ILE A 299 6.14 18.27 3.43
N ALA A 300 7.28 17.59 3.42
CA ALA A 300 7.82 17.01 2.19
C ALA A 300 6.84 15.94 1.66
N VAL A 301 6.51 16.02 0.39
CA VAL A 301 5.79 14.95 -0.29
C VAL A 301 6.84 14.12 -1.00
N ASP A 302 6.92 12.83 -0.66
CA ASP A 302 7.82 11.92 -1.34
C ASP A 302 7.55 11.93 -2.84
N GLU A 303 8.60 12.17 -3.60
CA GLU A 303 8.51 12.11 -5.05
C GLU A 303 8.36 10.66 -5.53
N PRO A 304 7.71 10.45 -6.68
CA PRO A 304 7.65 9.14 -7.29
C PRO A 304 9.06 8.55 -7.53
N THR A 305 9.22 7.26 -7.25
CA THR A 305 10.46 6.51 -7.49
C THR A 305 10.33 5.54 -8.65
N MET A 306 9.11 5.23 -9.05
CA MET A 306 8.80 4.29 -10.14
C MET A 306 7.87 4.89 -11.17
N SER A 307 7.95 4.37 -12.39
CA SER A 307 7.05 4.69 -13.49
C SER A 307 6.59 3.42 -14.20
N MET A 308 5.43 3.49 -14.83
CA MET A 308 4.87 2.38 -15.60
C MET A 308 4.13 2.92 -16.82
N LEU A 309 4.27 2.23 -17.95
CA LEU A 309 3.51 2.55 -19.16
C LEU A 309 2.09 1.99 -19.03
N PHE A 310 1.09 2.84 -19.20
CA PHE A 310 -0.31 2.47 -19.37
C PHE A 310 -0.70 2.71 -20.83
N THR A 311 -1.38 1.75 -21.46
CA THR A 311 -1.84 1.88 -22.83
C THR A 311 -3.19 1.19 -23.04
N ILE A 312 -3.88 1.54 -24.10
CA ILE A 312 -5.09 0.82 -24.48
C ILE A 312 -4.79 -0.65 -24.76
N ASN A 313 -5.74 -1.52 -24.49
CA ASN A 313 -5.64 -2.91 -24.91
C ASN A 313 -5.78 -2.99 -26.44
N ASN A 314 -4.82 -3.58 -27.12
CA ASN A 314 -4.83 -3.87 -28.55
C ASN A 314 -4.67 -5.37 -28.85
N SER A 315 -4.99 -6.22 -27.86
CA SER A 315 -4.95 -7.67 -28.02
C SER A 315 -6.08 -8.17 -28.95
N PRO A 316 -5.99 -9.40 -29.47
CA PRO A 316 -7.09 -10.04 -30.21
C PRO A 316 -8.39 -10.19 -29.41
N PHE A 317 -8.34 -10.04 -28.08
CA PHE A 317 -9.49 -10.11 -27.19
C PHE A 317 -10.01 -8.74 -26.74
N TYR A 318 -9.50 -7.66 -27.33
CA TYR A 318 -9.93 -6.29 -27.06
C TYR A 318 -11.46 -6.13 -27.05
N GLY A 319 -11.99 -5.49 -26.00
CA GLY A 319 -13.41 -5.15 -25.88
C GLY A 319 -14.34 -6.32 -25.59
N ARG A 320 -13.82 -7.52 -25.32
CA ARG A 320 -14.67 -8.67 -24.97
C ARG A 320 -15.16 -8.63 -23.52
N GLU A 321 -14.37 -8.10 -22.63
CA GLU A 321 -14.58 -8.18 -21.18
C GLU A 321 -14.74 -6.81 -20.53
N GLY A 322 -14.09 -5.77 -21.08
CA GLY A 322 -14.11 -4.41 -20.55
C GLY A 322 -15.28 -3.57 -21.09
N LYS A 323 -15.82 -2.70 -20.23
CA LYS A 323 -16.82 -1.69 -20.58
C LYS A 323 -16.18 -0.39 -21.09
N PHE A 324 -15.06 -0.02 -20.48
CA PHE A 324 -14.32 1.21 -20.78
C PHE A 324 -12.97 0.86 -21.41
N VAL A 325 -12.90 0.90 -22.74
CA VAL A 325 -11.77 0.36 -23.50
C VAL A 325 -11.05 1.40 -24.35
N THR A 326 -11.61 2.61 -24.50
CA THR A 326 -11.04 3.63 -25.39
C THR A 326 -9.99 4.48 -24.67
N SER A 327 -9.08 5.06 -25.45
CA SER A 327 -8.09 6.03 -25.01
C SER A 327 -8.70 7.15 -24.15
N ARG A 328 -9.82 7.72 -24.59
CA ARG A 328 -10.53 8.76 -23.87
C ARG A 328 -11.01 8.28 -22.48
N HIS A 329 -11.58 7.10 -22.39
CA HIS A 329 -12.05 6.56 -21.11
C HIS A 329 -10.90 6.42 -20.11
N ILE A 330 -9.76 5.86 -20.56
CA ILE A 330 -8.58 5.67 -19.71
C ILE A 330 -8.00 7.01 -19.30
N HIS A 331 -7.83 7.95 -20.24
CA HIS A 331 -7.34 9.29 -19.95
C HIS A 331 -8.21 10.01 -18.91
N ASP A 332 -9.53 10.07 -19.14
CA ASP A 332 -10.44 10.77 -18.24
C ASP A 332 -10.42 10.16 -16.83
N ARG A 333 -10.25 8.83 -16.74
CA ARG A 333 -10.14 8.13 -15.45
C ARG A 333 -8.81 8.44 -14.76
N LEU A 334 -7.71 8.44 -15.50
CA LEU A 334 -6.39 8.79 -14.97
C LEU A 334 -6.36 10.25 -14.47
N MET A 335 -6.97 11.19 -15.21
CA MET A 335 -7.06 12.58 -14.77
C MET A 335 -7.88 12.72 -13.47
N LYS A 336 -8.99 11.99 -13.34
CA LYS A 336 -9.76 11.96 -12.08
C LYS A 336 -8.98 11.39 -10.91
N GLU A 337 -8.03 10.49 -11.17
CA GLU A 337 -7.17 9.97 -10.11
C GLU A 337 -6.23 11.04 -9.57
N LEU A 338 -5.68 11.90 -10.42
CA LEU A 338 -4.86 13.05 -9.99
C LEU A 338 -5.59 14.02 -9.07
N ASP A 339 -6.94 14.09 -9.17
CA ASP A 339 -7.73 14.90 -8.26
C ASP A 339 -7.78 14.35 -6.83
N LYS A 340 -7.54 13.05 -6.67
CA LYS A 340 -7.62 12.33 -5.40
C LYS A 340 -6.27 11.93 -4.84
N ASN A 341 -5.28 11.72 -5.71
CA ASN A 341 -3.98 11.15 -5.36
C ASN A 341 -2.84 12.06 -5.86
N LEU A 342 -2.33 12.89 -4.98
CA LEU A 342 -1.24 13.82 -5.28
C LEU A 342 0.15 13.14 -5.34
N ALA A 343 0.24 11.86 -4.99
CA ALA A 343 1.47 11.07 -5.11
C ALA A 343 1.65 10.49 -6.52
N LEU A 344 0.65 10.61 -7.38
CA LEU A 344 0.72 10.21 -8.78
C LEU A 344 1.09 11.40 -9.67
N ARG A 345 1.86 11.11 -10.71
CA ARG A 345 2.10 12.02 -11.84
C ARG A 345 1.82 11.25 -13.12
N ILE A 346 1.20 11.89 -14.09
CA ILE A 346 0.81 11.27 -15.36
C ILE A 346 1.28 12.16 -16.49
N GLU A 347 2.01 11.58 -17.42
CA GLU A 347 2.51 12.25 -18.62
C GLU A 347 2.09 11.47 -19.87
N PRO A 348 1.83 12.15 -20.99
CA PRO A 348 1.64 11.46 -22.27
C PRO A 348 2.94 10.73 -22.64
N ALA A 349 2.81 9.50 -23.16
CA ALA A 349 3.93 8.74 -23.70
C ALA A 349 4.12 9.04 -25.21
N GLU A 350 5.03 8.33 -25.85
CA GLU A 350 5.35 8.52 -27.29
C GLU A 350 4.16 8.30 -28.22
N THR A 351 3.25 7.42 -27.85
CA THR A 351 2.03 7.13 -28.64
C THR A 351 0.82 7.82 -28.03
N ALA A 352 -0.09 8.30 -28.88
CA ALA A 352 -1.28 9.07 -28.46
C ALA A 352 -2.23 8.31 -27.51
N ASP A 353 -2.16 6.98 -27.49
CA ASP A 353 -3.02 6.10 -26.70
C ASP A 353 -2.30 5.50 -25.50
N SER A 354 -1.25 6.16 -25.03
CA SER A 354 -0.44 5.69 -23.91
C SER A 354 0.02 6.81 -22.98
N TRP A 355 0.24 6.46 -21.72
CA TRP A 355 0.63 7.37 -20.64
C TRP A 355 1.71 6.73 -19.78
N ILE A 356 2.65 7.55 -19.33
CA ILE A 356 3.59 7.18 -18.29
C ILE A 356 2.97 7.62 -16.96
N VAL A 357 2.72 6.65 -16.11
CA VAL A 357 2.17 6.87 -14.76
C VAL A 357 3.29 6.67 -13.75
N TYR A 358 3.58 7.71 -12.99
CA TYR A 358 4.60 7.72 -11.96
C TYR A 358 3.95 7.47 -10.59
N GLY A 359 4.58 6.66 -9.77
CA GLY A 359 4.12 6.31 -8.42
C GLY A 359 5.28 6.01 -7.49
N ARG A 360 4.98 5.81 -6.21
CA ARG A 360 5.99 5.55 -5.18
C ARG A 360 6.55 4.12 -5.23
N GLY A 361 5.73 3.15 -5.67
CA GLY A 361 6.13 1.76 -5.71
C GLY A 361 5.18 0.92 -6.57
N VAL A 362 5.49 -0.36 -6.72
CA VAL A 362 4.67 -1.31 -7.50
C VAL A 362 3.29 -1.48 -6.89
N LEU A 363 3.18 -1.57 -5.57
CA LEU A 363 1.89 -1.71 -4.88
C LEU A 363 1.00 -0.51 -5.11
N HIS A 364 1.54 0.71 -5.06
CA HIS A 364 0.78 1.93 -5.32
C HIS A 364 0.17 1.94 -6.73
N LEU A 365 0.97 1.58 -7.74
CA LEU A 365 0.50 1.50 -9.13
C LEU A 365 -0.48 0.32 -9.34
N SER A 366 -0.26 -0.81 -8.68
CA SER A 366 -1.15 -1.97 -8.79
C SER A 366 -2.53 -1.72 -8.18
N VAL A 367 -2.61 -0.94 -7.09
CA VAL A 367 -3.89 -0.51 -6.51
C VAL A 367 -4.69 0.32 -7.50
N LEU A 368 -4.05 1.24 -8.21
CA LEU A 368 -4.71 2.02 -9.27
C LEU A 368 -5.23 1.10 -10.39
N ILE A 369 -4.40 0.20 -10.90
CA ILE A 369 -4.78 -0.74 -11.96
C ILE A 369 -5.94 -1.62 -11.52
N GLU A 370 -5.89 -2.19 -10.31
CA GLU A 370 -6.94 -3.06 -9.79
C GLU A 370 -8.26 -2.30 -9.56
N THR A 371 -8.18 -1.04 -9.10
CA THR A 371 -9.36 -0.17 -8.98
C THR A 371 -10.00 0.07 -10.35
N MET A 372 -9.20 0.43 -11.34
CA MET A 372 -9.69 0.61 -12.72
C MET A 372 -10.31 -0.68 -13.28
N ARG A 373 -9.67 -1.82 -13.03
CA ARG A 373 -10.18 -3.15 -13.43
C ARG A 373 -11.58 -3.41 -12.86
N ARG A 374 -11.80 -3.15 -11.57
CA ARG A 374 -13.10 -3.33 -10.90
C ARG A 374 -14.16 -2.34 -11.36
N GLU A 375 -13.75 -1.16 -11.75
CA GLU A 375 -14.63 -0.15 -12.36
C GLU A 375 -15.06 -0.52 -13.80
N GLY A 376 -14.49 -1.58 -14.39
CA GLY A 376 -14.83 -2.09 -15.72
C GLY A 376 -13.93 -1.60 -16.86
N TYR A 377 -12.75 -1.07 -16.53
CA TYR A 377 -11.75 -0.67 -17.51
C TYR A 377 -10.96 -1.87 -18.03
N GLU A 378 -10.54 -1.78 -19.29
CA GLU A 378 -9.65 -2.72 -19.95
C GLU A 378 -8.44 -1.95 -20.49
N LEU A 379 -7.24 -2.36 -20.08
CA LEU A 379 -5.99 -1.68 -20.44
C LEU A 379 -4.82 -2.66 -20.47
N GLN A 380 -3.69 -2.21 -20.96
CA GLN A 380 -2.41 -2.91 -20.87
C GLN A 380 -1.42 -2.06 -20.09
N VAL A 381 -0.53 -2.72 -19.37
CA VAL A 381 0.53 -2.06 -18.63
C VAL A 381 1.88 -2.71 -18.92
N GLY A 382 2.90 -1.87 -18.98
CA GLY A 382 4.27 -2.30 -19.17
C GLY A 382 4.96 -2.66 -17.86
N GLN A 383 6.20 -3.12 -17.96
CA GLN A 383 7.02 -3.42 -16.79
C GLN A 383 7.28 -2.16 -15.95
N PRO A 384 7.20 -2.24 -14.60
CA PRO A 384 7.63 -1.17 -13.71
C PRO A 384 9.09 -0.81 -13.93
N GLN A 385 9.39 0.48 -14.02
CA GLN A 385 10.74 1.01 -14.20
C GLN A 385 11.05 2.00 -13.08
N VAL A 386 12.27 1.99 -12.59
CA VAL A 386 12.76 2.98 -11.63
C VAL A 386 13.09 4.29 -12.35
N ILE A 387 12.88 5.40 -11.67
CA ILE A 387 13.18 6.73 -12.19
C ILE A 387 14.66 7.00 -11.96
N ILE A 388 15.41 7.15 -13.05
CA ILE A 388 16.82 7.54 -13.01
C ILE A 388 16.91 9.07 -13.04
N ARG A 389 17.73 9.65 -12.17
CA ARG A 389 18.02 11.08 -12.11
C ARG A 389 19.48 11.33 -12.48
N GLU A 390 19.72 12.39 -13.20
CA GLU A 390 21.07 12.87 -13.45
C GLU A 390 21.43 13.92 -12.37
N ILE A 391 22.40 13.59 -11.52
CA ILE A 391 22.91 14.48 -10.48
C ILE A 391 24.40 14.69 -10.77
N ASP A 392 24.79 15.93 -10.98
CA ASP A 392 26.18 16.30 -11.34
C ASP A 392 26.73 15.55 -12.55
N GLY A 393 25.87 15.25 -13.55
CA GLY A 393 26.27 14.51 -14.77
C GLY A 393 26.45 13.01 -14.58
N VAL A 394 26.05 12.45 -13.42
CA VAL A 394 26.11 11.03 -13.11
C VAL A 394 24.68 10.49 -12.94
N PRO A 395 24.32 9.36 -13.60
CA PRO A 395 23.02 8.75 -13.38
C PRO A 395 22.91 8.19 -11.96
N HIS A 396 21.85 8.57 -11.26
CA HIS A 396 21.50 8.09 -9.92
C HIS A 396 20.19 7.32 -9.97
N GLU A 397 20.14 6.25 -9.19
CA GLU A 397 18.95 5.41 -9.02
C GLU A 397 18.43 5.45 -7.59
N PRO A 398 17.12 5.24 -7.36
CA PRO A 398 16.56 5.16 -6.02
C PRO A 398 17.08 3.90 -5.32
N VAL A 399 17.53 4.07 -4.08
CA VAL A 399 18.00 3.02 -3.19
C VAL A 399 17.07 2.94 -1.99
N GLU A 400 16.76 1.73 -1.57
CA GLU A 400 15.86 1.44 -0.47
C GLU A 400 16.61 0.73 0.67
N LEU A 401 16.16 0.98 1.89
CA LEU A 401 16.50 0.17 3.03
C LEU A 401 15.57 -1.05 3.04
N LEU A 402 16.14 -2.20 2.78
CA LEU A 402 15.46 -3.49 2.84
C LEU A 402 15.73 -4.13 4.19
N THR A 403 14.67 -4.51 4.91
CA THR A 403 14.74 -5.28 6.15
C THR A 403 14.10 -6.63 5.96
N VAL A 404 14.77 -7.69 6.40
CA VAL A 404 14.26 -9.07 6.30
C VAL A 404 14.41 -9.75 7.64
N ASN A 405 13.32 -10.29 8.17
CA ASN A 405 13.29 -11.15 9.35
C ASN A 405 12.93 -12.57 8.93
N LEU A 406 13.81 -13.55 9.18
CA LEU A 406 13.68 -14.89 8.63
C LEU A 406 14.34 -15.95 9.55
N PRO A 407 14.02 -17.25 9.38
CA PRO A 407 14.74 -18.32 10.05
C PRO A 407 16.24 -18.34 9.69
N GLU A 408 17.11 -18.57 10.67
CA GLU A 408 18.57 -18.56 10.50
C GLU A 408 19.05 -19.45 9.34
N GLU A 409 18.44 -20.63 9.16
CA GLU A 409 18.78 -21.58 8.10
C GLU A 409 18.59 -21.05 6.67
N SER A 410 17.73 -20.04 6.50
CA SER A 410 17.44 -19.41 5.20
C SER A 410 18.31 -18.17 4.94
N ALA A 411 19.01 -17.64 5.95
CA ALA A 411 19.72 -16.37 5.87
C ALA A 411 20.75 -16.31 4.74
N SER A 412 21.59 -17.35 4.61
CA SER A 412 22.65 -17.38 3.60
C SER A 412 22.12 -17.32 2.16
N LYS A 413 20.97 -17.96 1.89
CA LYS A 413 20.34 -17.92 0.56
C LYS A 413 19.83 -16.53 0.20
N ILE A 414 19.25 -15.86 1.18
CA ILE A 414 18.71 -14.51 0.99
C ILE A 414 19.84 -13.50 0.82
N ILE A 415 20.89 -13.58 1.63
CA ILE A 415 22.09 -12.72 1.50
C ILE A 415 22.69 -12.85 0.09
N ASP A 416 22.84 -14.07 -0.43
CA ASP A 416 23.38 -14.31 -1.77
C ASP A 416 22.53 -13.67 -2.87
N VAL A 417 21.20 -13.84 -2.81
CA VAL A 417 20.29 -13.25 -3.82
C VAL A 417 20.26 -11.73 -3.75
N VAL A 418 20.18 -11.15 -2.55
CA VAL A 418 20.17 -9.70 -2.38
C VAL A 418 21.48 -9.08 -2.86
N THR A 419 22.61 -9.72 -2.57
CA THR A 419 23.94 -9.26 -3.04
C THR A 419 24.05 -9.31 -4.56
N ARG A 420 23.56 -10.39 -5.22
CA ARG A 420 23.51 -10.45 -6.69
C ARG A 420 22.65 -9.35 -7.29
N ARG A 421 21.62 -8.90 -6.58
CA ARG A 421 20.77 -7.77 -6.95
C ARG A 421 21.32 -6.40 -6.54
N LYS A 422 22.63 -6.32 -6.24
CA LYS A 422 23.36 -5.11 -5.84
C LYS A 422 22.95 -4.55 -4.47
N GLY A 423 22.38 -5.38 -3.61
CA GLY A 423 22.14 -5.03 -2.21
C GLY A 423 23.42 -5.14 -1.39
N GLU A 424 23.67 -4.13 -0.56
CA GLU A 424 24.79 -4.04 0.37
C GLU A 424 24.25 -4.26 1.79
N MET A 425 24.73 -5.30 2.46
CA MET A 425 24.32 -5.61 3.82
C MET A 425 24.87 -4.59 4.81
N THR A 426 24.00 -3.97 5.60
CA THR A 426 24.34 -2.97 6.61
C THR A 426 24.27 -3.54 8.02
N MET A 427 23.36 -4.50 8.28
CA MET A 427 23.21 -5.11 9.59
C MET A 427 22.81 -6.58 9.47
N MET A 428 23.31 -7.39 10.41
CA MET A 428 22.88 -8.78 10.64
C MET A 428 22.86 -9.04 12.15
N GLU A 429 21.71 -9.40 12.67
CA GLU A 429 21.52 -9.75 14.07
C GLU A 429 20.72 -11.05 14.17
N THR A 430 21.24 -12.02 14.93
CA THR A 430 20.54 -13.29 15.17
C THR A 430 20.06 -13.32 16.62
N LYS A 431 18.75 -13.52 16.81
CA LYS A 431 18.12 -13.71 18.13
C LYS A 431 17.33 -15.04 18.12
N GLY A 432 17.78 -16.01 18.90
CA GLY A 432 17.18 -17.35 18.93
C GLY A 432 17.32 -18.07 17.60
N ASP A 433 16.21 -18.46 16.99
CA ASP A 433 16.11 -19.17 15.72
C ASP A 433 15.88 -18.24 14.51
N ARG A 434 15.84 -16.92 14.74
CA ARG A 434 15.57 -15.93 13.70
C ARG A 434 16.75 -14.98 13.50
N THR A 435 16.94 -14.59 12.24
CA THR A 435 17.95 -13.60 11.83
C THR A 435 17.25 -12.39 11.23
N PHE A 436 17.68 -11.22 11.69
CA PHE A 436 17.28 -9.93 11.16
C PHE A 436 18.41 -9.38 10.29
N LEU A 437 18.08 -9.02 9.05
CA LEU A 437 19.01 -8.51 8.06
C LEU A 437 18.57 -7.12 7.57
N GLU A 438 19.52 -6.21 7.41
CA GLU A 438 19.28 -4.93 6.71
C GLU A 438 20.23 -4.79 5.53
N PHE A 439 19.70 -4.20 4.43
CA PHE A 439 20.46 -3.94 3.21
C PHE A 439 20.10 -2.58 2.62
N HIS A 440 21.07 -1.93 2.01
CA HIS A 440 20.84 -0.86 1.04
C HIS A 440 20.79 -1.47 -0.36
N ILE A 441 19.63 -1.47 -1.00
CA ILE A 441 19.40 -2.14 -2.29
C ILE A 441 18.76 -1.17 -3.30
N PRO A 442 19.19 -1.14 -4.57
CA PRO A 442 18.47 -0.40 -5.60
C PRO A 442 17.01 -0.86 -5.70
N SER A 443 16.06 0.06 -5.82
CA SER A 443 14.62 -0.26 -5.91
C SER A 443 14.31 -1.29 -7.00
N ARG A 444 15.03 -1.25 -8.13
CA ARG A 444 14.92 -2.26 -9.20
C ARG A 444 15.38 -3.66 -8.78
N GLY A 445 16.21 -3.78 -7.74
CA GLY A 445 16.64 -5.05 -7.16
C GLY A 445 15.58 -5.72 -6.29
N ILE A 446 14.60 -4.94 -5.79
CA ILE A 446 13.48 -5.43 -4.98
C ILE A 446 12.40 -6.07 -5.85
N ILE A 447 12.24 -5.62 -7.11
CA ILE A 447 11.23 -6.15 -8.03
C ILE A 447 11.37 -7.69 -8.13
N GLY A 448 10.34 -8.42 -7.75
CA GLY A 448 10.30 -9.90 -7.71
C GLY A 448 11.15 -10.55 -6.60
N LEU A 449 11.69 -9.77 -5.64
CA LEU A 449 12.46 -10.31 -4.53
C LEU A 449 11.55 -10.96 -3.48
N ASN A 450 10.39 -10.38 -3.21
CA ASN A 450 9.47 -10.85 -2.17
C ASN A 450 9.07 -12.32 -2.38
N ASN A 451 8.65 -12.68 -3.59
CA ASN A 451 8.27 -14.06 -3.93
C ASN A 451 9.42 -15.04 -3.77
N TYR A 452 10.65 -14.61 -4.11
CA TYR A 452 11.83 -15.44 -3.92
C TYR A 452 12.11 -15.67 -2.43
N VAL A 453 12.07 -14.59 -1.64
CA VAL A 453 12.32 -14.65 -0.18
C VAL A 453 11.30 -15.54 0.52
N LEU A 454 10.02 -15.39 0.22
CA LEU A 454 8.94 -16.23 0.76
C LEU A 454 9.13 -17.69 0.37
N THR A 455 9.46 -17.98 -0.89
CA THR A 455 9.69 -19.36 -1.34
C THR A 455 10.92 -19.97 -0.67
N ALA A 456 12.01 -19.22 -0.54
CA ALA A 456 13.27 -19.71 0.04
C ALA A 456 13.17 -19.96 1.56
N SER A 457 12.25 -19.26 2.24
CA SER A 457 11.99 -19.37 3.68
C SER A 457 10.74 -20.20 4.02
N ALA A 458 10.16 -20.94 3.05
CA ALA A 458 8.90 -21.67 3.21
C ALA A 458 7.71 -20.80 3.73
N GLY A 459 7.72 -19.50 3.40
CA GLY A 459 6.70 -18.54 3.82
C GLY A 459 6.94 -17.89 5.18
N GLU A 460 8.03 -18.22 5.86
CA GLU A 460 8.28 -17.74 7.23
C GLU A 460 9.01 -16.39 7.30
N ALA A 461 9.59 -15.92 6.20
CA ALA A 461 10.26 -14.62 6.17
C ALA A 461 9.25 -13.47 6.10
N VAL A 462 9.58 -12.40 6.81
CA VAL A 462 8.88 -11.11 6.71
C VAL A 462 9.84 -10.10 6.13
N LEU A 463 9.41 -9.46 5.04
CA LEU A 463 10.20 -8.49 4.29
C LEU A 463 9.51 -7.14 4.32
N ALA A 464 10.28 -6.08 4.55
CA ALA A 464 9.85 -4.70 4.40
C ALA A 464 10.95 -3.88 3.73
N HIS A 465 10.55 -2.89 2.97
CA HIS A 465 11.50 -1.99 2.31
C HIS A 465 10.96 -0.56 2.32
N ARG A 466 11.84 0.43 2.30
CA ARG A 466 11.48 1.84 2.22
C ARG A 466 12.51 2.62 1.42
N PHE A 467 12.07 3.66 0.72
CA PHE A 467 12.96 4.58 0.05
C PHE A 467 13.94 5.21 1.05
N LEU A 468 15.21 5.26 0.70
CA LEU A 468 16.28 5.87 1.49
C LEU A 468 16.76 7.15 0.82
N GLU A 469 17.39 7.03 -0.34
CA GLU A 469 17.98 8.14 -1.09
C GLU A 469 18.27 7.75 -2.54
N TYR A 470 18.71 8.71 -3.34
CA TYR A 470 19.28 8.45 -4.66
C TYR A 470 20.79 8.24 -4.55
N GLN A 471 21.28 7.13 -5.11
CA GLN A 471 22.71 6.81 -5.17
C GLN A 471 23.15 6.60 -6.62
N PRO A 472 24.46 6.76 -6.93
CA PRO A 472 24.98 6.48 -8.26
C PRO A 472 24.58 5.09 -8.75
N TRP A 473 24.31 4.97 -10.06
CA TRP A 473 23.93 3.72 -10.71
C TRP A 473 24.91 2.57 -10.41
N LYS A 474 24.43 1.47 -9.81
CA LYS A 474 25.23 0.31 -9.37
C LYS A 474 25.47 -0.76 -10.45
N GLY A 475 25.22 -0.44 -11.73
CA GLY A 475 25.32 -1.40 -12.83
C GLY A 475 24.08 -2.28 -12.98
N ASP A 476 24.08 -3.19 -13.95
CA ASP A 476 22.92 -4.03 -14.25
C ASP A 476 22.61 -5.01 -13.13
N VAL A 477 21.31 -5.21 -12.91
CA VAL A 477 20.77 -6.21 -11.98
C VAL A 477 20.29 -7.40 -12.79
N GLU A 478 20.74 -8.59 -12.41
CA GLU A 478 20.27 -9.82 -13.01
C GLU A 478 18.78 -10.02 -12.67
N ARG A 479 17.96 -10.02 -13.73
CA ARG A 479 16.53 -10.31 -13.64
C ARG A 479 16.28 -11.75 -14.06
N ARG A 480 15.03 -12.14 -14.27
CA ARG A 480 14.60 -13.45 -14.74
C ARG A 480 15.43 -13.91 -15.96
N SER A 481 16.16 -15.01 -15.82
CA SER A 481 16.95 -15.65 -16.90
C SER A 481 16.08 -16.51 -17.81
N ASN A 482 15.03 -17.15 -17.28
CA ASN A 482 14.18 -18.08 -18.01
C ASN A 482 13.33 -17.37 -19.09
N GLY A 483 13.21 -18.01 -20.25
CA GLY A 483 12.39 -17.54 -21.37
C GLY A 483 10.88 -17.65 -21.10
N SER A 484 10.09 -17.09 -21.99
CA SER A 484 8.63 -17.22 -22.00
C SER A 484 8.19 -18.33 -22.93
N ILE A 485 7.17 -19.11 -22.55
CA ILE A 485 6.44 -19.99 -23.47
C ILE A 485 5.31 -19.15 -24.07
N ILE A 486 5.29 -19.04 -25.41
CA ILE A 486 4.41 -18.16 -26.15
C ILE A 486 3.44 -18.99 -27.01
N ALA A 487 2.16 -18.67 -26.97
CA ALA A 487 1.18 -19.29 -27.84
C ALA A 487 1.43 -18.90 -29.30
N LEU A 488 1.48 -19.90 -30.18
CA LEU A 488 1.71 -19.70 -31.62
C LEU A 488 0.42 -19.37 -32.37
N GLU A 489 -0.73 -19.87 -31.92
CA GLU A 489 -2.02 -19.76 -32.57
C GLU A 489 -3.08 -19.27 -31.59
N THR A 490 -4.13 -18.64 -32.13
CA THR A 490 -5.33 -18.26 -31.37
C THR A 490 -6.31 -19.44 -31.35
N GLY A 491 -6.83 -19.81 -30.18
CA GLY A 491 -7.77 -20.92 -30.03
C GLY A 491 -7.90 -21.35 -28.56
N THR A 492 -8.40 -22.55 -28.37
CA THR A 492 -8.58 -23.15 -27.04
C THR A 492 -7.40 -24.06 -26.68
N ALA A 493 -6.86 -23.93 -25.49
CA ALA A 493 -5.79 -24.80 -24.98
C ALA A 493 -6.33 -26.20 -24.67
N TYR A 494 -5.63 -27.26 -25.12
CA TYR A 494 -6.04 -28.63 -24.88
C TYR A 494 -5.10 -29.34 -23.90
N ALA A 495 -5.67 -30.14 -23.01
CA ALA A 495 -4.94 -30.94 -22.03
C ALA A 495 -3.84 -31.80 -22.68
N TYR A 496 -4.11 -32.37 -23.87
CA TYR A 496 -3.14 -33.17 -24.62
C TYR A 496 -1.89 -32.37 -25.03
N ALA A 497 -2.08 -31.13 -25.50
CA ALA A 497 -0.96 -30.28 -25.89
C ALA A 497 -0.15 -29.84 -24.66
N LEU A 498 -0.81 -29.42 -23.59
CA LEU A 498 -0.18 -29.01 -22.34
C LEU A 498 0.63 -30.17 -21.72
N ASN A 499 0.11 -31.40 -21.70
CA ASN A 499 0.80 -32.58 -21.18
C ASN A 499 2.09 -32.86 -21.96
N ASN A 500 2.07 -32.74 -23.28
CA ASN A 500 3.26 -32.98 -24.11
C ASN A 500 4.32 -31.88 -23.97
N LEU A 501 3.94 -30.71 -23.49
CA LEU A 501 4.80 -29.54 -23.36
C LEU A 501 5.27 -29.28 -21.93
N GLN A 502 4.67 -29.93 -20.91
CA GLN A 502 4.98 -29.64 -19.50
C GLN A 502 6.45 -29.95 -19.11
N SER A 503 7.16 -30.79 -19.87
CA SER A 503 8.60 -30.98 -19.69
C SER A 503 9.45 -29.78 -20.13
N ARG A 504 8.85 -28.84 -20.89
CA ARG A 504 9.52 -27.64 -21.39
C ARG A 504 9.42 -26.45 -20.45
N GLY A 505 8.48 -26.48 -19.49
CA GLY A 505 8.28 -25.39 -18.56
C GLY A 505 7.01 -25.49 -17.75
N ARG A 506 6.72 -24.44 -17.00
CA ARG A 506 5.51 -24.31 -16.18
C ARG A 506 4.48 -23.47 -16.92
N PHE A 507 3.23 -23.91 -16.94
CA PHE A 507 2.15 -23.20 -17.62
C PHE A 507 1.37 -22.28 -16.67
N PHE A 508 0.83 -21.18 -17.24
CA PHE A 508 0.00 -20.18 -16.55
C PHE A 508 -1.47 -20.33 -16.94
N ILE A 509 -1.77 -21.19 -17.88
CA ILE A 509 -3.11 -21.45 -18.44
C ILE A 509 -3.60 -22.84 -18.08
N ALA A 510 -4.91 -22.97 -17.93
CA ALA A 510 -5.60 -24.25 -17.74
C ALA A 510 -6.07 -24.86 -19.07
N PRO A 511 -6.36 -26.18 -19.13
CA PRO A 511 -7.09 -26.76 -20.24
C PRO A 511 -8.45 -26.09 -20.43
N GLN A 512 -8.89 -25.94 -21.68
CA GLN A 512 -10.12 -25.28 -22.14
C GLN A 512 -10.09 -23.75 -22.06
N GLU A 513 -8.99 -23.15 -21.65
CA GLU A 513 -8.82 -21.69 -21.67
C GLU A 513 -8.56 -21.18 -23.08
N GLU A 514 -9.18 -20.06 -23.45
CA GLU A 514 -8.93 -19.40 -24.71
C GLU A 514 -7.62 -18.61 -24.67
N VAL A 515 -6.81 -18.76 -25.69
CA VAL A 515 -5.53 -18.08 -25.86
C VAL A 515 -5.42 -17.44 -27.24
N TYR A 516 -4.54 -16.47 -27.37
CA TYR A 516 -4.25 -15.86 -28.68
C TYR A 516 -2.75 -15.91 -29.01
N ALA A 517 -2.44 -15.83 -30.29
CA ALA A 517 -1.06 -15.81 -30.76
C ALA A 517 -0.28 -14.64 -30.15
N GLY A 518 0.90 -14.91 -29.59
CA GLY A 518 1.72 -13.93 -28.87
C GLY A 518 1.41 -13.80 -27.37
N GLN A 519 0.39 -14.47 -26.84
CA GLN A 519 0.15 -14.57 -25.39
C GLN A 519 1.25 -15.39 -24.73
N VAL A 520 1.75 -14.92 -23.58
CA VAL A 520 2.67 -15.68 -22.73
C VAL A 520 1.85 -16.66 -21.90
N VAL A 521 2.01 -17.93 -22.20
CA VAL A 521 1.21 -19.03 -21.60
C VAL A 521 2.00 -19.88 -20.61
N GLY A 522 3.28 -19.57 -20.40
CA GLY A 522 4.12 -20.29 -19.45
C GLY A 522 5.54 -19.75 -19.40
N GLU A 523 6.31 -20.30 -18.45
CA GLU A 523 7.74 -20.05 -18.27
C GLU A 523 8.55 -21.22 -18.86
N HIS A 524 9.51 -20.90 -19.70
CA HIS A 524 10.42 -21.89 -20.27
C HIS A 524 11.51 -22.27 -19.26
N THR A 525 11.96 -23.54 -19.26
CA THR A 525 13.04 -24.01 -18.37
C THR A 525 14.43 -23.55 -18.79
N LYS A 526 14.56 -22.93 -19.97
CA LYS A 526 15.83 -22.44 -20.54
C LYS A 526 15.76 -20.95 -20.82
N GLU A 527 16.91 -20.36 -20.99
CA GLU A 527 17.02 -19.01 -21.55
C GLU A 527 16.40 -18.97 -22.97
N GLY A 528 15.78 -17.85 -23.29
CA GLY A 528 15.15 -17.64 -24.58
C GLY A 528 13.71 -18.15 -24.67
N ASP A 529 12.95 -17.45 -25.47
CA ASP A 529 11.52 -17.69 -25.65
C ASP A 529 11.24 -18.90 -26.52
N LEU A 530 10.17 -19.61 -26.21
CA LEU A 530 9.71 -20.81 -26.91
C LEU A 530 8.27 -20.63 -27.42
N ALA A 531 8.08 -20.53 -28.73
CA ALA A 531 6.75 -20.52 -29.34
C ALA A 531 6.22 -21.94 -29.47
N VAL A 532 5.01 -22.19 -28.97
CA VAL A 532 4.37 -23.50 -28.93
C VAL A 532 2.92 -23.45 -29.37
N ASN A 533 2.42 -24.55 -29.93
CA ASN A 533 1.00 -24.70 -30.25
C ASN A 533 0.29 -25.45 -29.10
N VAL A 534 -0.41 -24.71 -28.24
CA VAL A 534 -1.20 -25.25 -27.13
C VAL A 534 -2.61 -25.64 -27.56
N CYS A 535 -3.02 -25.29 -28.80
CA CYS A 535 -4.34 -25.55 -29.36
C CYS A 535 -4.44 -26.92 -30.10
N LYS A 536 -3.41 -27.75 -30.03
CA LYS A 536 -3.43 -29.08 -30.69
C LYS A 536 -4.31 -30.05 -29.91
N SER A 537 -5.39 -30.50 -30.55
CA SER A 537 -6.20 -31.62 -30.07
C SER A 537 -5.54 -32.97 -30.39
N LYS A 538 -5.84 -34.01 -29.62
CA LYS A 538 -5.47 -35.39 -29.98
C LYS A 538 -6.19 -35.78 -31.26
N LYS A 539 -5.45 -36.09 -32.34
CA LYS A 539 -6.07 -36.64 -33.53
C LYS A 539 -6.68 -38.00 -33.22
N LEU A 540 -7.95 -38.16 -33.45
CA LEU A 540 -8.63 -39.45 -33.36
C LEU A 540 -8.08 -40.34 -34.49
N THR A 541 -7.22 -41.29 -34.17
CA THR A 541 -6.84 -42.35 -35.06
C THR A 541 -7.83 -43.50 -34.92
N ASN A 542 -8.30 -44.07 -36.05
CA ASN A 542 -9.28 -45.15 -36.11
C ASN A 542 -8.81 -46.50 -35.50
N MET A 543 -7.61 -46.57 -34.94
CA MET A 543 -7.12 -47.73 -34.20
C MET A 543 -7.31 -47.50 -32.70
N ARG A 544 -8.41 -47.97 -32.15
CA ARG A 544 -8.56 -48.22 -30.70
C ARG A 544 -7.70 -49.41 -30.31
N ALA A 545 -6.53 -49.15 -29.77
CA ALA A 545 -5.94 -50.11 -28.82
C ALA A 545 -6.78 -50.01 -27.56
N SER A 546 -7.57 -51.02 -27.27
CA SER A 546 -8.30 -51.22 -26.03
C SER A 546 -7.30 -51.49 -24.92
N GLY A 547 -6.88 -50.45 -24.19
CA GLY A 547 -6.00 -50.60 -23.05
C GLY A 547 -5.42 -49.25 -22.66
N SER A 548 -5.88 -48.75 -21.54
CA SER A 548 -5.44 -47.55 -20.81
C SER A 548 -5.58 -46.22 -21.58
N ASP A 549 -6.64 -45.50 -21.29
CA ASP A 549 -6.59 -44.06 -21.25
C ASP A 549 -5.60 -43.71 -20.13
N ASP A 550 -4.34 -43.47 -20.49
CA ASP A 550 -3.38 -42.90 -19.58
C ASP A 550 -3.99 -41.62 -19.02
N LYS A 551 -4.27 -41.60 -17.71
CA LYS A 551 -4.77 -40.42 -17.02
C LYS A 551 -3.75 -39.31 -17.24
N VAL A 552 -4.11 -38.32 -18.03
CA VAL A 552 -3.28 -37.14 -18.28
C VAL A 552 -3.09 -36.44 -16.91
N SER A 553 -1.91 -36.57 -16.33
CA SER A 553 -1.54 -35.86 -15.12
C SER A 553 -0.91 -34.53 -15.51
N LEU A 554 -1.66 -33.46 -15.36
CA LEU A 554 -1.19 -32.09 -15.57
C LEU A 554 -0.82 -31.47 -14.23
N ALA A 555 0.34 -30.81 -14.21
CA ALA A 555 0.66 -29.89 -13.12
C ALA A 555 -0.36 -28.74 -13.08
N PRO A 556 -0.78 -28.29 -11.91
CA PRO A 556 -1.67 -27.13 -11.81
C PRO A 556 -1.01 -25.90 -12.43
N PRO A 557 -1.77 -25.02 -13.10
CA PRO A 557 -1.23 -23.79 -13.64
C PRO A 557 -0.76 -22.85 -12.52
N VAL A 558 0.29 -22.08 -12.79
CA VAL A 558 0.72 -21.01 -11.89
C VAL A 558 -0.23 -19.83 -12.08
N VAL A 559 -0.90 -19.41 -11.01
CA VAL A 559 -1.79 -18.25 -10.99
C VAL A 559 -1.03 -17.09 -10.37
N PHE A 560 -0.93 -15.98 -11.10
CA PHE A 560 -0.30 -14.75 -10.64
C PHE A 560 -1.33 -13.80 -10.06
N SER A 561 -0.97 -13.10 -8.99
CA SER A 561 -1.61 -11.84 -8.62
C SER A 561 -1.22 -10.76 -9.64
N LEU A 562 -1.86 -9.59 -9.58
CA LEU A 562 -1.48 -8.48 -10.46
C LEU A 562 -0.03 -8.04 -10.19
N GLU A 563 0.35 -7.93 -8.93
CA GLU A 563 1.71 -7.58 -8.52
C GLU A 563 2.73 -8.58 -9.04
N ASP A 564 2.47 -9.87 -8.86
CA ASP A 564 3.35 -10.94 -9.36
C ASP A 564 3.52 -10.86 -10.87
N ALA A 565 2.45 -10.59 -11.61
CA ALA A 565 2.51 -10.47 -13.06
C ALA A 565 3.33 -9.25 -13.50
N LEU A 566 3.15 -8.09 -12.82
CA LEU A 566 3.90 -6.86 -13.09
C LEU A 566 5.40 -7.02 -12.82
N GLU A 567 5.74 -7.74 -11.75
CA GLU A 567 7.13 -8.05 -11.39
C GLU A 567 7.77 -9.10 -12.29
N TYR A 568 6.94 -10.01 -12.84
CA TYR A 568 7.38 -11.14 -13.65
C TYR A 568 7.67 -10.77 -15.10
N ILE A 569 6.90 -9.86 -15.73
CA ILE A 569 7.03 -9.52 -17.15
C ILE A 569 8.40 -8.92 -17.48
N ARG A 570 8.82 -9.09 -18.73
CA ARG A 570 10.03 -8.51 -19.31
C ARG A 570 9.73 -7.17 -20.01
N PRO A 571 10.76 -6.39 -20.39
CA PRO A 571 10.59 -5.14 -21.12
C PRO A 571 9.87 -5.27 -22.46
N ASP A 572 9.87 -6.46 -23.06
CA ASP A 572 9.18 -6.79 -24.32
C ASP A 572 7.79 -7.42 -24.11
N GLU A 573 7.26 -7.34 -22.88
CA GLU A 573 5.98 -7.93 -22.48
C GLU A 573 5.06 -6.89 -21.85
N TYR A 574 3.75 -7.10 -22.00
CA TYR A 574 2.69 -6.36 -21.30
C TYR A 574 1.84 -7.30 -20.45
N VAL A 575 1.26 -6.75 -19.39
CA VAL A 575 0.11 -7.35 -18.71
C VAL A 575 -1.16 -6.74 -19.28
N GLU A 576 -1.99 -7.53 -19.89
CA GLU A 576 -3.36 -7.20 -20.29
C GLU A 576 -4.26 -7.38 -19.08
N VAL A 577 -4.92 -6.31 -18.66
CA VAL A 577 -5.79 -6.26 -17.49
C VAL A 577 -7.21 -5.97 -17.94
N THR A 578 -8.14 -6.86 -17.60
CA THR A 578 -9.57 -6.74 -17.89
C THR A 578 -10.38 -6.98 -16.61
N PRO A 579 -11.66 -6.64 -16.56
CA PRO A 579 -12.51 -6.93 -15.40
C PRO A 579 -12.53 -8.40 -14.99
N VAL A 580 -12.38 -9.32 -15.95
CA VAL A 580 -12.51 -10.77 -15.72
C VAL A 580 -11.16 -11.47 -15.70
N SER A 581 -10.25 -11.08 -16.59
CA SER A 581 -9.02 -11.83 -16.86
C SER A 581 -7.77 -10.94 -16.74
N MET A 582 -6.66 -11.59 -16.44
CA MET A 582 -5.34 -11.01 -16.49
C MET A 582 -4.44 -11.93 -17.34
N ARG A 583 -3.83 -11.38 -18.37
CA ARG A 583 -3.01 -12.15 -19.33
C ARG A 583 -1.69 -11.44 -19.57
N MET A 584 -0.61 -12.18 -19.61
CA MET A 584 0.69 -11.67 -20.05
C MET A 584 0.84 -11.91 -21.55
N ARG A 585 1.45 -10.97 -22.27
CA ARG A 585 1.65 -11.07 -23.71
C ARG A 585 2.92 -10.40 -24.17
N LYS A 586 3.41 -10.79 -25.34
CA LYS A 586 4.47 -10.03 -26.01
C LYS A 586 3.90 -8.71 -26.58
N ILE A 587 4.72 -7.67 -26.58
CA ILE A 587 4.38 -6.37 -27.21
C ILE A 587 4.09 -6.61 -28.70
N ILE A 588 4.98 -7.32 -29.38
CA ILE A 588 4.82 -7.75 -30.76
C ILE A 588 4.25 -9.15 -30.78
N LEU A 589 3.01 -9.29 -31.24
CA LEU A 589 2.31 -10.57 -31.26
C LEU A 589 2.81 -11.52 -32.34
N ASP A 590 3.20 -11.00 -33.53
CA ASP A 590 3.69 -11.82 -34.63
C ASP A 590 5.10 -12.38 -34.38
N GLU A 591 5.25 -13.70 -34.51
CA GLU A 591 6.53 -14.39 -34.26
C GLU A 591 7.61 -13.99 -35.28
N THR A 592 7.23 -13.77 -36.52
CA THR A 592 8.18 -13.44 -37.60
C THR A 592 8.75 -12.03 -37.38
N GLU A 593 7.90 -11.13 -36.94
CA GLU A 593 8.25 -9.76 -36.63
C GLU A 593 9.17 -9.67 -35.38
N ARG A 594 8.88 -10.43 -34.30
CA ARG A 594 9.78 -10.57 -33.13
C ARG A 594 11.16 -11.11 -33.56
N LYS A 595 11.21 -12.15 -34.40
CA LYS A 595 12.48 -12.71 -34.87
C LYS A 595 13.29 -11.73 -35.74
N ARG A 596 12.62 -10.83 -36.45
CA ARG A 596 13.27 -9.80 -37.25
C ARG A 596 13.90 -8.71 -36.37
N GLN A 597 13.18 -8.26 -35.31
CA GLN A 597 13.72 -7.28 -34.38
C GLN A 597 14.92 -7.82 -33.58
N ASN A 598 14.88 -9.05 -33.12
CA ASN A 598 15.99 -9.67 -32.39
C ASN A 598 17.25 -9.92 -33.25
N ARG A 599 17.22 -9.67 -34.54
CA ARG A 599 18.34 -9.78 -35.46
C ARG A 599 18.98 -8.42 -35.82
N GLN A 600 18.32 -7.34 -35.48
CA GLN A 600 18.83 -5.96 -35.56
C GLN A 600 19.50 -5.55 -34.27
#